data_a9b1e3cacc2adb6769f507eba011e2b5
#
_entry.id   a9b1e3cacc2adb6769f507eba011e2b5
#
_cell.length_a   1.000
_cell.length_b   1.000
_cell.length_c   1.000
_cell.angle_alpha   90.00
_cell.angle_beta   90.00
_cell.angle_gamma   90.00
#
_symmetry.space_group_name_H-M   'P 1'
#
loop_
_entity.id
_entity.type
_entity.pdbx_description
1 polymer ?
#
loop_
_entity_poly.entity_id
_entity_poly.type
_entity_poly.pdbx_seq_one_letter_code
_entity_poly.pdbx_strand_id
1 'polypeptide(L)'
;MSREVGGRRIYKSRAVRRRRSALVVVIAAVLALVVIVTAQGARPKPVRVTYDRRAAAAYADAWALKVNPEYWSSPDSDCANFVSQCLAAGGLRPTYDAGREWRSNGLEFPTTAWVNCGAQKRALASRAATHTRYVVRVTRTLPAGWAAGDIVYLGNVEDGELEWEHVIICAGRRDGEWVYDSHTTALRRVTLDHWYPAHFSAVRYCRVADEVVYEQD
;
A
#
# COMPACT_ATOMS: atom_id res chain seq x y z
N MET A 1 8.62 -87.80 -10.13
CA MET A 1 8.90 -87.25 -8.81
C MET A 1 9.16 -85.72 -8.96
N SER A 2 8.22 -84.97 -8.52
CA SER A 2 8.24 -83.63 -7.87
C SER A 2 9.20 -82.55 -8.34
N ARG A 3 8.69 -81.58 -9.03
CA ARG A 3 9.17 -80.23 -9.02
C ARG A 3 7.99 -79.19 -9.10
N GLU A 4 7.30 -79.03 -8.01
CA GLU A 4 6.40 -77.92 -7.77
C GLU A 4 6.77 -77.22 -6.46
N VAL A 5 7.71 -76.29 -6.43
CA VAL A 5 7.93 -75.45 -5.25
C VAL A 5 8.24 -73.96 -5.63
N GLY A 6 8.33 -73.51 -6.91
CA GLY A 6 8.82 -72.17 -7.23
C GLY A 6 7.78 -71.11 -7.35
N GLY A 7 6.52 -71.40 -7.73
CA GLY A 7 5.56 -70.34 -8.20
C GLY A 7 4.80 -69.54 -7.12
N ARG A 8 4.50 -70.20 -5.98
CA ARG A 8 3.63 -69.56 -4.96
C ARG A 8 4.31 -68.49 -4.07
N ARG A 9 5.60 -68.56 -3.84
CA ARG A 9 6.31 -67.56 -3.00
C ARG A 9 6.54 -66.25 -3.69
N ILE A 10 6.80 -66.23 -4.98
CA ILE A 10 7.05 -65.01 -5.77
C ILE A 10 5.78 -64.20 -5.90
N TYR A 11 4.62 -64.85 -6.06
CA TYR A 11 3.34 -64.14 -6.22
C TYR A 11 2.89 -63.42 -4.91
N LYS A 12 3.08 -64.07 -3.75
CA LYS A 12 2.79 -63.44 -2.45
C LYS A 12 3.70 -62.26 -2.17
N SER A 13 4.96 -62.28 -2.56
CA SER A 13 5.90 -61.17 -2.33
C SER A 13 5.58 -59.93 -3.17
N ARG A 14 5.13 -60.11 -4.41
CA ARG A 14 4.70 -58.99 -5.28
C ARG A 14 3.41 -58.30 -4.78
N ALA A 15 2.44 -59.07 -4.33
CA ALA A 15 1.20 -58.54 -3.76
C ALA A 15 1.44 -57.77 -2.44
N VAL A 16 2.30 -58.27 -1.58
CA VAL A 16 2.69 -57.58 -0.34
C VAL A 16 3.48 -56.29 -0.62
N ARG A 17 4.38 -56.32 -1.59
CA ARG A 17 5.11 -55.09 -2.03
C ARG A 17 4.15 -54.04 -2.59
N ARG A 18 3.20 -54.38 -3.46
CA ARG A 18 2.21 -53.47 -3.99
C ARG A 18 1.32 -52.85 -2.89
N ARG A 19 0.90 -53.67 -1.91
CA ARG A 19 0.10 -53.15 -0.76
C ARG A 19 0.91 -52.19 0.11
N ARG A 20 2.20 -52.49 0.34
CA ARG A 20 3.09 -51.56 1.10
C ARG A 20 3.34 -50.28 0.34
N SER A 21 3.56 -50.33 -0.96
CA SER A 21 3.72 -49.11 -1.80
C SER A 21 2.44 -48.28 -1.83
N ALA A 22 1.25 -48.89 -1.96
CA ALA A 22 -0.03 -48.20 -1.90
C ALA A 22 -0.26 -47.49 -0.55
N LEU A 23 0.07 -48.18 0.56
CA LEU A 23 -0.03 -47.60 1.90
C LEU A 23 0.89 -46.38 2.08
N VAL A 24 2.14 -46.48 1.60
CA VAL A 24 3.08 -45.35 1.66
C VAL A 24 2.57 -44.13 0.87
N VAL A 25 2.01 -44.36 -0.31
CA VAL A 25 1.43 -43.26 -1.13
C VAL A 25 0.24 -42.64 -0.42
N VAL A 26 -0.64 -43.44 0.17
CA VAL A 26 -1.79 -42.92 0.94
C VAL A 26 -1.33 -42.09 2.15
N ILE A 27 -0.37 -42.60 2.91
CA ILE A 27 0.18 -41.85 4.07
C ILE A 27 0.83 -40.55 3.61
N ALA A 28 1.62 -40.59 2.54
CA ALA A 28 2.22 -39.37 1.98
C ALA A 28 1.17 -38.33 1.52
N ALA A 29 0.11 -38.80 0.87
CA ALA A 29 -1.00 -37.92 0.45
C ALA A 29 -1.76 -37.33 1.65
N VAL A 30 -2.01 -38.12 2.70
CA VAL A 30 -2.65 -37.62 3.93
C VAL A 30 -1.77 -36.60 4.65
N LEU A 31 -0.46 -36.86 4.76
CA LEU A 31 0.48 -35.93 5.36
C LEU A 31 0.58 -34.62 4.56
N ALA A 32 0.62 -34.72 3.23
CA ALA A 32 0.58 -33.52 2.36
C ALA A 32 -0.71 -32.72 2.55
N LEU A 33 -1.85 -33.38 2.63
CA LEU A 33 -3.14 -32.73 2.88
C LEU A 33 -3.18 -32.07 4.27
N VAL A 34 -2.68 -32.72 5.30
CA VAL A 34 -2.57 -32.17 6.66
C VAL A 34 -1.67 -30.93 6.65
N VAL A 35 -0.52 -30.96 5.97
CA VAL A 35 0.36 -29.81 5.85
C VAL A 35 -0.33 -28.65 5.11
N ILE A 36 -1.05 -28.93 4.02
CA ILE A 36 -1.80 -27.92 3.28
C ILE A 36 -2.91 -27.30 4.17
N VAL A 37 -3.68 -28.13 4.87
CA VAL A 37 -4.78 -27.66 5.73
C VAL A 37 -4.25 -26.86 6.93
N THR A 38 -3.14 -27.27 7.55
CA THR A 38 -2.52 -26.53 8.65
C THR A 38 -1.90 -25.23 8.17
N ALA A 39 -1.28 -25.20 6.99
CA ALA A 39 -0.75 -23.98 6.38
C ALA A 39 -1.87 -22.99 6.03
N GLN A 40 -3.04 -23.45 5.57
CA GLN A 40 -4.19 -22.59 5.32
C GLN A 40 -4.84 -22.06 6.61
N GLY A 41 -4.78 -22.79 7.70
CA GLY A 41 -5.30 -22.34 9.01
C GLY A 41 -4.38 -21.34 9.74
N ALA A 42 -3.14 -21.22 9.31
CA ALA A 42 -2.13 -20.36 9.94
C ALA A 42 -1.95 -19.00 9.24
N ARG A 43 -2.85 -18.62 8.32
CA ARG A 43 -2.75 -17.28 7.71
C ARG A 43 -2.93 -16.20 8.78
N PRO A 44 -1.96 -15.28 8.93
CA PRO A 44 -2.08 -14.21 9.89
C PRO A 44 -3.34 -13.39 9.60
N LYS A 45 -4.02 -12.94 10.66
CA LYS A 45 -5.23 -12.14 10.49
C LYS A 45 -4.87 -10.76 9.95
N PRO A 46 -5.62 -10.22 8.98
CA PRO A 46 -5.37 -8.89 8.48
C PRO A 46 -5.48 -7.86 9.61
N VAL A 47 -4.57 -6.89 9.61
CA VAL A 47 -4.60 -5.77 10.56
C VAL A 47 -5.43 -4.64 9.97
N ARG A 48 -6.43 -4.18 10.74
CA ARG A 48 -7.22 -3.00 10.41
C ARG A 48 -6.64 -1.78 11.10
N VAL A 49 -6.44 -0.72 10.35
CA VAL A 49 -5.96 0.56 10.85
C VAL A 49 -6.99 1.62 10.52
N THR A 50 -7.49 2.30 11.54
CA THR A 50 -8.31 3.50 11.36
C THR A 50 -7.40 4.67 11.01
N TYR A 51 -7.71 5.37 9.91
CA TYR A 51 -6.97 6.57 9.54
C TYR A 51 -7.42 7.75 10.38
N ASP A 52 -6.50 8.25 11.20
CA ASP A 52 -6.73 9.46 11.99
C ASP A 52 -6.47 10.72 11.15
N ARG A 53 -7.52 11.24 10.54
CA ARG A 53 -7.50 12.45 9.72
C ARG A 53 -7.05 13.68 10.47
N ARG A 54 -7.37 13.75 11.78
CA ARG A 54 -7.00 14.88 12.62
C ARG A 54 -5.51 14.88 12.90
N ALA A 55 -4.95 13.71 13.19
CA ALA A 55 -3.51 13.56 13.38
C ALA A 55 -2.74 13.91 12.09
N ALA A 56 -3.19 13.44 10.92
CA ALA A 56 -2.59 13.77 9.63
C ALA A 56 -2.62 15.29 9.34
N ALA A 57 -3.78 15.93 9.52
CA ALA A 57 -3.92 17.36 9.32
C ALA A 57 -3.15 18.19 10.36
N ALA A 58 -3.10 17.75 11.61
CA ALA A 58 -2.31 18.41 12.65
C ALA A 58 -0.80 18.33 12.37
N TYR A 59 -0.33 17.18 11.86
CA TYR A 59 1.04 17.03 11.39
C TYR A 59 1.34 18.01 10.24
N ALA A 60 0.45 18.06 9.25
CA ALA A 60 0.58 18.99 8.12
C ALA A 60 0.70 20.43 8.61
N ASP A 61 -0.22 20.89 9.45
CA ASP A 61 -0.23 22.25 9.99
C ASP A 61 1.03 22.58 10.81
N ALA A 62 1.57 21.60 11.54
CA ALA A 62 2.79 21.79 12.36
C ALA A 62 4.07 21.89 11.51
N TRP A 63 4.11 21.21 10.37
CA TRP A 63 5.32 21.08 9.56
C TRP A 63 5.24 21.76 8.18
N ALA A 64 4.12 22.34 7.77
CA ALA A 64 3.95 22.97 6.45
C ALA A 64 5.02 24.04 6.11
N LEU A 65 5.56 24.76 7.10
CA LEU A 65 6.53 25.84 6.90
C LEU A 65 7.96 25.47 7.32
N LYS A 66 8.21 24.22 7.68
CA LYS A 66 9.53 23.72 8.10
C LYS A 66 9.63 22.21 7.90
N VAL A 67 10.83 21.71 7.65
CA VAL A 67 11.09 20.27 7.57
C VAL A 67 11.13 19.62 8.95
N ASN A 68 10.63 18.39 9.04
CA ASN A 68 10.80 17.56 10.21
C ASN A 68 12.20 16.92 10.19
N PRO A 69 13.07 17.19 11.18
CA PRO A 69 14.45 16.71 11.17
C PRO A 69 14.59 15.18 11.37
N GLU A 70 13.51 14.47 11.66
CA GLU A 70 13.49 13.01 11.78
C GLU A 70 13.37 12.29 10.42
N TYR A 71 13.08 13.04 9.36
CA TYR A 71 12.91 12.51 8.01
C TYR A 71 13.93 13.11 7.05
N TRP A 72 14.30 12.30 6.04
CA TRP A 72 14.96 12.81 4.87
C TRP A 72 14.11 13.90 4.20
N SER A 73 14.74 14.92 3.64
CA SER A 73 14.05 15.98 2.89
C SER A 73 14.87 16.40 1.68
N SER A 74 14.18 16.94 0.68
CA SER A 74 14.78 17.53 -0.51
C SER A 74 14.46 19.02 -0.57
N PRO A 75 15.43 19.89 -0.78
CA PRO A 75 15.15 21.34 -0.94
C PRO A 75 14.31 21.65 -2.18
N ASP A 76 14.41 20.84 -3.24
CA ASP A 76 13.84 21.14 -4.54
C ASP A 76 12.56 20.33 -4.86
N SER A 77 12.29 19.23 -4.15
CA SER A 77 11.16 18.33 -4.44
C SER A 77 10.75 17.55 -3.21
N ASP A 78 9.97 18.16 -2.33
CA ASP A 78 9.61 17.58 -1.02
C ASP A 78 8.10 17.36 -0.82
N CYS A 79 7.26 17.69 -1.80
CA CYS A 79 5.80 17.62 -1.66
C CYS A 79 5.29 16.22 -1.36
N ALA A 80 5.75 15.21 -2.10
CA ALA A 80 5.34 13.83 -1.88
C ALA A 80 5.90 13.25 -0.58
N ASN A 81 7.13 13.60 -0.21
CA ASN A 81 7.72 13.26 1.09
C ASN A 81 6.90 13.82 2.25
N PHE A 82 6.59 15.12 2.20
CA PHE A 82 5.77 15.77 3.22
C PHE A 82 4.39 15.12 3.37
N VAL A 83 3.68 14.92 2.27
CA VAL A 83 2.36 14.26 2.30
C VAL A 83 2.47 12.82 2.80
N SER A 84 3.53 12.09 2.44
CA SER A 84 3.77 10.74 3.00
C SER A 84 3.93 10.77 4.52
N GLN A 85 4.66 11.74 5.07
CA GLN A 85 4.80 11.92 6.51
C GLN A 85 3.44 12.22 7.18
N CYS A 86 2.62 13.09 6.57
CA CYS A 86 1.28 13.39 7.07
C CYS A 86 0.39 12.14 7.13
N LEU A 87 0.41 11.33 6.07
CA LEU A 87 -0.36 10.08 5.99
C LEU A 87 0.12 9.07 7.04
N ALA A 88 1.44 8.96 7.25
CA ALA A 88 2.02 8.10 8.28
C ALA A 88 1.64 8.59 9.69
N ALA A 89 1.65 9.91 9.94
CA ALA A 89 1.18 10.49 11.20
C ALA A 89 -0.31 10.20 11.45
N GLY A 90 -1.12 10.09 10.38
CA GLY A 90 -2.51 9.61 10.42
C GLY A 90 -2.66 8.11 10.66
N GLY A 91 -1.55 7.37 10.84
CA GLY A 91 -1.55 5.94 11.15
C GLY A 91 -1.44 5.00 9.96
N LEU A 92 -1.28 5.50 8.73
CA LEU A 92 -1.01 4.61 7.60
C LEU A 92 0.34 3.92 7.80
N ARG A 93 0.35 2.61 7.56
CA ARG A 93 1.55 1.79 7.72
C ARG A 93 2.36 1.72 6.43
N PRO A 94 3.68 1.55 6.52
CA PRO A 94 4.51 1.25 5.36
C PRO A 94 3.99 0.04 4.58
N THR A 95 4.16 0.07 3.27
CA THR A 95 3.88 -1.06 2.38
C THR A 95 5.17 -1.58 1.76
N TYR A 96 5.22 -2.88 1.53
CA TYR A 96 6.40 -3.58 1.01
C TYR A 96 6.12 -4.30 -0.31
N ASP A 97 5.04 -3.94 -0.98
CA ASP A 97 4.67 -4.53 -2.28
C ASP A 97 5.75 -4.25 -3.33
N ALA A 98 6.27 -5.28 -3.96
CA ALA A 98 7.35 -5.18 -4.93
C ALA A 98 7.08 -4.14 -6.03
N GLY A 99 7.98 -3.15 -6.15
CA GLY A 99 7.87 -2.03 -7.09
C GLY A 99 6.86 -0.95 -6.71
N ARG A 100 6.27 -1.02 -5.50
CA ARG A 100 5.31 -0.06 -4.96
C ARG A 100 5.52 0.19 -3.47
N GLU A 101 6.70 -0.09 -2.97
CA GLU A 101 7.03 0.11 -1.57
C GLU A 101 6.87 1.58 -1.19
N TRP A 102 5.98 1.84 -0.24
CA TRP A 102 5.76 3.16 0.30
C TRP A 102 6.23 3.16 1.76
N ARG A 103 7.44 3.66 2.00
CA ARG A 103 8.04 3.74 3.33
C ARG A 103 9.13 4.79 3.42
N SER A 104 9.26 5.38 4.61
CA SER A 104 10.44 6.15 5.02
C SER A 104 11.58 5.21 5.39
N ASN A 105 12.80 5.72 5.27
CA ASN A 105 14.02 5.13 5.80
C ASN A 105 14.66 6.05 6.87
N GLY A 106 13.83 6.85 7.57
CA GLY A 106 14.32 7.87 8.49
C GLY A 106 15.06 8.99 7.75
N LEU A 107 16.33 9.20 8.09
CA LEU A 107 17.19 10.21 7.45
C LEU A 107 17.85 9.72 6.16
N GLU A 108 17.76 8.44 5.84
CA GLU A 108 18.24 7.90 4.58
C GLU A 108 17.20 8.13 3.47
N PHE A 109 17.65 8.06 2.21
CA PHE A 109 16.77 8.22 1.05
C PHE A 109 15.63 7.19 1.08
N PRO A 110 14.37 7.63 1.07
CA PRO A 110 13.21 6.73 1.18
C PRO A 110 12.91 6.03 -0.14
N THR A 111 11.87 5.21 -0.15
CA THR A 111 11.40 4.55 -1.37
C THR A 111 10.81 5.56 -2.37
N THR A 112 10.87 5.22 -3.67
CA THR A 112 10.37 6.10 -4.74
C THR A 112 8.91 6.50 -4.51
N ALA A 113 8.04 5.59 -4.05
CA ALA A 113 6.65 5.92 -3.80
C ALA A 113 6.44 6.81 -2.57
N TRP A 114 7.45 6.98 -1.71
CA TRP A 114 7.40 7.95 -0.61
C TRP A 114 7.66 9.39 -1.07
N VAL A 115 8.52 9.59 -2.08
CA VAL A 115 9.04 10.91 -2.49
C VAL A 115 8.65 11.38 -3.89
N ASN A 116 8.01 10.54 -4.70
CA ASN A 116 7.62 10.88 -6.08
C ASN A 116 6.09 10.85 -6.24
N CYS A 117 5.51 11.93 -6.72
CA CYS A 117 4.04 12.10 -6.83
C CYS A 117 3.37 10.99 -7.65
N GLY A 118 3.90 10.67 -8.83
CA GLY A 118 3.33 9.65 -9.70
C GLY A 118 3.43 8.25 -9.09
N ALA A 119 4.58 7.92 -8.49
CA ALA A 119 4.79 6.64 -7.82
C ALA A 119 3.93 6.52 -6.55
N GLN A 120 3.86 7.56 -5.72
CA GLN A 120 3.01 7.65 -4.54
C GLN A 120 1.54 7.43 -4.90
N LYS A 121 1.04 8.15 -5.90
CA LYS A 121 -0.34 8.00 -6.37
C LYS A 121 -0.63 6.57 -6.83
N ARG A 122 0.29 5.94 -7.59
CA ARG A 122 0.12 4.54 -8.01
C ARG A 122 0.12 3.58 -6.83
N ALA A 123 1.02 3.76 -5.87
CA ALA A 123 1.10 2.90 -4.69
C ALA A 123 -0.17 2.99 -3.83
N LEU A 124 -0.64 4.21 -3.53
CA LEU A 124 -1.80 4.44 -2.68
C LEU A 124 -3.14 4.10 -3.36
N ALA A 125 -3.26 4.28 -4.69
CA ALA A 125 -4.49 4.03 -5.45
C ALA A 125 -4.59 2.60 -6.01
N SER A 126 -3.57 1.79 -5.86
CA SER A 126 -3.52 0.45 -6.47
C SER A 126 -4.49 -0.52 -5.80
N ARG A 127 -5.31 -1.18 -6.65
CA ARG A 127 -6.15 -2.32 -6.25
C ARG A 127 -5.36 -3.62 -6.09
N ALA A 128 -4.12 -3.64 -6.58
CA ALA A 128 -3.29 -4.82 -6.67
C ALA A 128 -2.14 -4.83 -5.65
N ALA A 129 -2.19 -3.97 -4.64
CA ALA A 129 -1.35 -4.14 -3.48
C ALA A 129 -1.78 -5.46 -2.83
N THR A 130 -0.89 -6.45 -2.84
CA THR A 130 -1.15 -7.79 -2.30
C THR A 130 -1.46 -7.74 -0.80
N HIS A 131 -1.04 -6.66 -0.14
CA HIS A 131 -1.08 -6.51 1.32
C HIS A 131 -1.92 -5.32 1.81
N THR A 132 -2.55 -4.56 0.90
CA THR A 132 -3.32 -3.36 1.30
C THR A 132 -4.54 -3.18 0.43
N ARG A 133 -5.74 -3.13 1.03
CA ARG A 133 -6.97 -2.81 0.31
C ARG A 133 -7.22 -1.31 0.34
N TYR A 134 -7.08 -0.65 -0.82
CA TYR A 134 -7.50 0.73 -1.08
C TYR A 134 -7.12 1.74 0.01
N VAL A 135 -5.97 2.36 -0.12
CA VAL A 135 -5.61 3.49 0.74
C VAL A 135 -6.36 4.75 0.32
N VAL A 136 -6.44 5.03 -0.99
CA VAL A 136 -7.14 6.21 -1.50
C VAL A 136 -8.11 5.91 -2.64
N ARG A 137 -9.25 6.61 -2.64
CA ARG A 137 -10.18 6.68 -3.77
C ARG A 137 -9.90 7.92 -4.59
N VAL A 138 -9.55 7.74 -5.86
CA VAL A 138 -9.18 8.82 -6.80
C VAL A 138 -10.39 9.27 -7.62
N THR A 139 -10.65 10.58 -7.67
CA THR A 139 -11.73 11.19 -8.45
C THR A 139 -11.25 12.44 -9.20
N ARG A 140 -11.98 12.83 -10.26
CA ARG A 140 -11.71 14.08 -11.00
C ARG A 140 -12.38 15.29 -10.37
N THR A 141 -13.45 15.08 -9.63
CA THR A 141 -14.21 16.11 -8.93
C THR A 141 -14.12 15.86 -7.43
N LEU A 142 -14.37 16.91 -6.65
CA LEU A 142 -14.38 16.83 -5.18
C LEU A 142 -15.38 15.75 -4.73
N PRO A 143 -14.93 14.68 -4.06
CA PRO A 143 -15.82 13.59 -3.67
C PRO A 143 -16.66 13.94 -2.47
N ALA A 144 -17.82 13.29 -2.35
CA ALA A 144 -18.59 13.31 -1.11
C ALA A 144 -17.74 12.78 0.06
N GLY A 145 -17.88 13.38 1.24
CA GLY A 145 -17.11 13.03 2.42
C GLY A 145 -15.66 13.53 2.41
N TRP A 146 -15.33 14.49 1.54
CA TRP A 146 -14.04 15.17 1.59
C TRP A 146 -13.78 15.79 2.95
N ALA A 147 -12.58 15.62 3.48
CA ALA A 147 -12.23 16.01 4.83
C ALA A 147 -10.76 16.38 4.96
N ALA A 148 -10.39 16.97 6.08
CA ALA A 148 -8.99 17.15 6.46
C ALA A 148 -8.25 15.80 6.42
N GLY A 149 -6.99 15.81 5.99
CA GLY A 149 -6.20 14.60 5.78
C GLY A 149 -6.40 13.91 4.42
N ASP A 150 -7.34 14.36 3.58
CA ASP A 150 -7.43 13.94 2.18
C ASP A 150 -6.37 14.67 1.34
N ILE A 151 -5.99 14.11 0.20
CA ILE A 151 -4.88 14.63 -0.60
C ILE A 151 -5.30 14.96 -2.03
N VAL A 152 -4.60 15.91 -2.64
CA VAL A 152 -4.81 16.31 -4.04
C VAL A 152 -3.52 16.17 -4.81
N TYR A 153 -3.56 15.48 -5.94
CA TYR A 153 -2.48 15.47 -6.92
C TYR A 153 -2.76 16.51 -8.02
N LEU A 154 -1.72 17.21 -8.38
CA LEU A 154 -1.68 18.26 -9.40
C LEU A 154 -0.65 17.89 -10.46
N GLY A 155 -0.94 18.15 -11.71
CA GLY A 155 -0.06 17.80 -12.80
C GLY A 155 -0.36 18.54 -14.08
N ASN A 156 0.50 18.34 -15.07
CA ASN A 156 0.38 18.92 -16.39
C ASN A 156 0.35 17.83 -17.47
N VAL A 157 -0.17 18.20 -18.62
CA VAL A 157 -0.10 17.37 -19.82
C VAL A 157 1.10 17.82 -20.62
N GLU A 158 2.12 16.95 -20.71
CA GLU A 158 3.33 17.15 -21.49
C GLU A 158 3.38 16.09 -22.59
N ASP A 159 3.57 16.48 -23.83
CA ASP A 159 3.60 15.59 -25.01
C ASP A 159 2.40 14.63 -25.11
N GLY A 160 1.23 15.05 -24.60
CA GLY A 160 0.01 14.25 -24.58
C GLY A 160 -0.10 13.26 -23.41
N GLU A 161 0.89 13.18 -22.55
CA GLU A 161 0.88 12.38 -21.32
C GLU A 161 0.68 13.24 -20.08
N LEU A 162 0.00 12.68 -19.07
CA LEU A 162 -0.27 13.39 -17.82
C LEU A 162 0.77 13.06 -16.78
N GLU A 163 1.60 14.03 -16.47
CA GLU A 163 2.61 13.94 -15.43
C GLU A 163 2.10 14.52 -14.11
N TRP A 164 2.36 13.81 -13.00
CA TRP A 164 2.01 14.24 -11.65
C TRP A 164 3.24 14.86 -10.99
N GLU A 165 3.18 16.17 -10.78
CA GLU A 165 4.32 16.97 -10.37
C GLU A 165 4.21 17.45 -8.92
N HIS A 166 2.98 17.62 -8.42
CA HIS A 166 2.76 18.15 -7.09
C HIS A 166 1.68 17.38 -6.34
N VAL A 167 1.78 17.35 -5.01
CA VAL A 167 0.76 16.81 -4.13
C VAL A 167 0.65 17.65 -2.88
N ILE A 168 -0.61 17.89 -2.47
CA ILE A 168 -0.96 18.71 -1.32
C ILE A 168 -1.93 17.95 -0.42
N ILE A 169 -1.99 18.32 0.85
CA ILE A 169 -2.90 17.71 1.83
C ILE A 169 -3.94 18.72 2.31
N CYS A 170 -5.19 18.28 2.41
CA CYS A 170 -6.27 19.07 2.95
C CYS A 170 -6.06 19.32 4.45
N ALA A 171 -5.87 20.57 4.85
CA ALA A 171 -5.69 20.99 6.24
C ALA A 171 -7.03 21.33 6.95
N GLY A 172 -8.15 21.22 6.24
CA GLY A 172 -9.48 21.53 6.75
C GLY A 172 -10.17 22.68 6.03
N ARG A 173 -10.96 23.46 6.78
CA ARG A 173 -11.66 24.65 6.23
C ARG A 173 -11.21 25.93 6.93
N ARG A 174 -11.22 27.00 6.16
CA ARG A 174 -11.09 28.38 6.62
C ARG A 174 -12.12 29.22 5.87
N ASP A 175 -12.97 29.92 6.58
CA ASP A 175 -14.03 30.79 6.03
C ASP A 175 -14.97 30.08 5.04
N GLY A 176 -15.25 28.79 5.30
CA GLY A 176 -16.10 27.93 4.47
C GLY A 176 -15.38 27.25 3.30
N GLU A 177 -14.16 27.64 2.97
CA GLU A 177 -13.38 27.07 1.88
C GLU A 177 -12.39 25.99 2.35
N TRP A 178 -12.10 25.02 1.47
CA TRP A 178 -11.07 24.02 1.72
C TRP A 178 -9.69 24.65 1.57
N VAL A 179 -8.81 24.42 2.55
CA VAL A 179 -7.43 24.88 2.56
C VAL A 179 -6.47 23.70 2.65
N TYR A 180 -5.28 23.90 2.11
CA TYR A 180 -4.28 22.86 1.89
C TYR A 180 -2.92 23.33 2.38
N ASP A 181 -2.11 22.37 2.80
CA ASP A 181 -0.71 22.52 3.18
C ASP A 181 0.18 21.78 2.18
N SER A 182 1.37 22.31 1.92
CA SER A 182 2.33 21.71 0.99
C SER A 182 3.78 22.03 1.34
N HIS A 183 4.70 21.19 0.80
CA HIS A 183 6.13 21.46 0.69
C HIS A 183 6.56 21.66 -0.77
N THR A 184 7.86 21.80 -1.02
CA THR A 184 8.54 22.33 -2.20
C THR A 184 8.40 23.85 -2.26
N THR A 185 7.20 24.38 -2.43
CA THR A 185 6.88 25.73 -1.95
C THR A 185 6.14 25.55 -0.62
N ALA A 186 6.78 25.96 0.48
CA ALA A 186 6.24 25.80 1.82
C ALA A 186 5.03 26.72 2.02
N LEU A 187 3.83 26.14 1.93
CA LEU A 187 2.55 26.85 2.01
C LEU A 187 1.67 26.22 3.08
N ARG A 188 1.00 27.07 3.86
CA ARG A 188 0.12 26.66 4.94
C ARG A 188 -1.24 27.26 4.77
N ARG A 189 -2.28 26.42 4.77
CA ARG A 189 -3.70 26.80 4.70
C ARG A 189 -4.05 27.69 3.53
N VAL A 190 -3.59 27.33 2.33
CA VAL A 190 -3.85 28.01 1.06
C VAL A 190 -4.98 27.32 0.32
N THR A 191 -5.83 28.07 -0.37
CA THR A 191 -6.93 27.53 -1.19
C THR A 191 -6.42 26.90 -2.47
N LEU A 192 -7.19 25.99 -3.10
CA LEU A 192 -6.74 25.19 -4.25
C LEU A 192 -6.43 26.06 -5.48
N ASP A 193 -7.08 27.22 -5.63
CA ASP A 193 -6.90 28.15 -6.74
C ASP A 193 -5.48 28.73 -6.84
N HIS A 194 -4.72 28.69 -5.73
CA HIS A 194 -3.30 29.00 -5.75
C HIS A 194 -2.52 28.11 -6.73
N TRP A 195 -2.92 26.86 -6.90
CA TRP A 195 -2.24 25.88 -7.76
C TRP A 195 -3.04 25.56 -9.04
N TYR A 196 -4.35 25.35 -8.93
CA TYR A 196 -5.20 24.92 -10.03
C TYR A 196 -6.37 25.89 -10.25
N PRO A 197 -6.56 26.39 -11.50
CA PRO A 197 -5.80 26.11 -12.71
C PRO A 197 -4.56 27.02 -12.93
N ALA A 198 -4.11 27.75 -11.92
CA ALA A 198 -3.08 28.79 -12.09
C ALA A 198 -1.74 28.23 -12.60
N HIS A 199 -1.29 27.08 -12.06
CA HIS A 199 0.02 26.48 -12.38
C HIS A 199 -0.08 25.06 -12.94
N PHE A 200 -1.22 24.39 -12.72
CA PHE A 200 -1.42 23.00 -13.15
C PHE A 200 -2.70 22.88 -13.99
N SER A 201 -2.66 22.07 -15.03
CA SER A 201 -3.79 21.83 -15.95
C SER A 201 -4.66 20.64 -15.53
N ALA A 202 -4.19 19.80 -14.60
CA ALA A 202 -4.88 18.62 -14.14
C ALA A 202 -4.91 18.52 -12.62
N VAL A 203 -6.05 18.06 -12.09
CA VAL A 203 -6.28 17.81 -10.66
C VAL A 203 -6.88 16.42 -10.45
N ARG A 204 -6.47 15.76 -9.36
CA ARG A 204 -7.14 14.54 -8.85
C ARG A 204 -7.29 14.64 -7.35
N TYR A 205 -8.53 14.48 -6.90
CA TYR A 205 -8.87 14.39 -5.49
C TYR A 205 -8.73 12.94 -5.05
N CYS A 206 -8.06 12.72 -3.95
CA CYS A 206 -7.79 11.40 -3.40
C CYS A 206 -8.30 11.34 -1.96
N ARG A 207 -9.53 10.82 -1.79
CA ARG A 207 -10.07 10.59 -0.46
C ARG A 207 -9.39 9.37 0.16
N VAL A 208 -8.74 9.56 1.29
CA VAL A 208 -8.13 8.49 2.09
C VAL A 208 -9.23 7.67 2.75
N ALA A 209 -9.11 6.34 2.73
CA ALA A 209 -10.08 5.47 3.39
C ALA A 209 -10.07 5.68 4.90
N ASP A 210 -11.25 5.63 5.52
CA ASP A 210 -11.37 5.77 6.97
C ASP A 210 -10.79 4.57 7.72
N GLU A 211 -10.79 3.40 7.08
CA GLU A 211 -10.16 2.17 7.54
C GLU A 211 -9.33 1.55 6.41
N VAL A 212 -8.09 1.19 6.70
CA VAL A 212 -7.18 0.48 5.78
C VAL A 212 -6.87 -0.90 6.32
N VAL A 213 -6.97 -1.90 5.46
CA VAL A 213 -6.71 -3.30 5.82
C VAL A 213 -5.34 -3.70 5.27
N TYR A 214 -4.44 -4.11 6.16
CA TYR A 214 -3.13 -4.65 5.83
C TYR A 214 -3.16 -6.17 6.00
N GLU A 215 -2.97 -6.90 4.92
CA GLU A 215 -2.79 -8.34 4.97
C GLU A 215 -1.37 -8.62 5.51
N GLN A 216 -1.23 -9.59 6.39
CA GLN A 216 0.07 -10.02 6.92
C GLN A 216 0.54 -11.23 6.10
N ASP A 217 1.81 -11.26 5.73
CA ASP A 217 2.47 -12.40 5.08
C ASP A 217 2.54 -13.63 5.98
#